data_78617c3cdff521c89bff07e8e883d3ce
#
_entry.id   78617c3cdff521c89bff07e8e883d3ce
#
_cell.length_a   1.000
_cell.length_b   1.000
_cell.length_c   1.000
_cell.angle_alpha   90.00
_cell.angle_beta   90.00
_cell.angle_gamma   90.00
#
_symmetry.space_group_name_H-M   'P 1'
#
loop_
_entity.id
_entity.type
_entity.pdbx_description
1 polymer ?
#
loop_
_entity_poly.entity_id
_entity_poly.type
_entity_poly.pdbx_seq_one_letter_code
_entity_poly.pdbx_strand_id
1 'polypeptide(L)'
;MGKGFFIFWKLFALFYAIPFPMILYYGIKGDSYPPDLATRNPWLALGLVVLSVIIWIIVLAGYYNKWILRTLSIKRKIEHLKNTGIKREAKILTSTDKSNPKVNYKTYELNLSFKNLAGAQIEEKLTVNDKTPYERRFQAGKNVELVIDQNPNDYPYILLSSFQVSLKGNVFLLLHIALLIIAALVAAYYCYAYQTESEGMGWRFMVFYHPLMICALMLTLGNMNLLGRFISKFANQNPKNDFLIKYKGLPATARLLKATQTGTYINEQPMVEFVLEFTDHQNQRHGVSIKKIVDLLDLDSTRQKEVDIFYLKEDPKRVAFASDLKELSVI
;
A
#
# COMPACT_ATOMS: atom_id res chain seq x y z
N MET A 1 5.66 -11.91 11.59
CA MET A 1 6.34 -10.79 12.30
C MET A 1 5.38 -10.12 13.27
N GLY A 2 5.74 -10.01 14.56
CA GLY A 2 4.85 -9.48 15.60
C GLY A 2 4.62 -7.98 15.49
N LYS A 3 3.44 -7.51 15.98
CA LYS A 3 3.08 -6.07 16.02
C LYS A 3 4.17 -5.20 16.67
N GLY A 4 4.91 -5.74 17.67
CA GLY A 4 6.01 -5.04 18.34
C GLY A 4 7.17 -4.69 17.42
N PHE A 5 7.51 -5.54 16.47
CA PHE A 5 8.55 -5.29 15.47
C PHE A 5 8.23 -4.08 14.59
N PHE A 6 6.98 -3.98 14.10
CA PHE A 6 6.56 -2.83 13.30
C PHE A 6 6.51 -1.51 14.09
N ILE A 7 6.13 -1.57 15.37
CA ILE A 7 6.13 -0.39 16.25
C ILE A 7 7.57 0.07 16.48
N PHE A 8 8.48 -0.85 16.79
CA PHE A 8 9.90 -0.55 16.97
C PHE A 8 10.48 0.17 15.75
N TRP A 9 10.28 -0.37 14.53
CA TRP A 9 10.80 0.24 13.31
C TRP A 9 10.19 1.62 13.01
N LYS A 10 8.91 1.84 13.34
CA LYS A 10 8.28 3.15 13.19
C LYS A 10 8.87 4.18 14.17
N LEU A 11 9.09 3.79 15.43
CA LEU A 11 9.71 4.65 16.42
C LEU A 11 11.17 4.95 16.07
N PHE A 12 11.91 3.94 15.61
CA PHE A 12 13.27 4.09 15.12
C PHE A 12 13.35 5.07 13.95
N ALA A 13 12.51 4.91 12.94
CA ALA A 13 12.44 5.83 11.80
C ALA A 13 12.08 7.27 12.23
N LEU A 14 11.16 7.42 13.18
CA LEU A 14 10.78 8.73 13.73
C LEU A 14 11.95 9.38 14.50
N PHE A 15 12.68 8.58 15.28
CA PHE A 15 13.88 9.05 15.98
C PHE A 15 14.94 9.60 15.01
N TYR A 16 15.22 8.85 13.94
CA TYR A 16 16.18 9.29 12.91
C TYR A 16 15.66 10.47 12.07
N ALA A 17 14.35 10.66 11.97
CA ALA A 17 13.79 11.77 11.21
C ALA A 17 13.75 13.09 11.97
N ILE A 18 13.65 13.09 13.31
CA ILE A 18 13.48 14.32 14.11
C ILE A 18 14.52 14.44 15.20
N PRO A 19 14.56 13.64 16.29
CA PRO A 19 15.52 13.85 17.37
C PRO A 19 16.98 13.75 16.93
N PHE A 20 17.32 12.79 16.11
CA PHE A 20 18.69 12.55 15.71
C PHE A 20 19.33 13.73 14.93
N PRO A 21 18.70 14.31 13.89
CA PRO A 21 19.25 15.53 13.25
C PRO A 21 19.34 16.71 14.20
N MET A 22 18.40 16.86 15.14
CA MET A 22 18.46 17.93 16.14
C MET A 22 19.64 17.75 17.10
N ILE A 23 19.85 16.53 17.61
CA ILE A 23 20.99 16.21 18.50
C ILE A 23 22.31 16.47 17.78
N LEU A 24 22.43 16.00 16.52
CA LEU A 24 23.65 16.23 15.73
C LEU A 24 23.91 17.73 15.49
N TYR A 25 22.89 18.47 15.08
CA TYR A 25 23.05 19.89 14.78
C TYR A 25 23.46 20.69 16.00
N TYR A 26 22.75 20.53 17.12
CA TYR A 26 23.06 21.30 18.33
C TYR A 26 24.27 20.78 19.10
N GLY A 27 24.56 19.47 19.03
CA GLY A 27 25.78 18.89 19.61
C GLY A 27 27.03 19.36 18.89
N ILE A 28 27.06 19.34 17.57
CA ILE A 28 28.20 19.82 16.77
C ILE A 28 28.36 21.35 16.91
N LYS A 29 27.24 22.09 16.95
CA LYS A 29 27.26 23.56 17.10
C LYS A 29 27.85 24.01 18.44
N GLY A 30 27.66 23.23 19.53
CA GLY A 30 28.23 23.53 20.85
C GLY A 30 29.73 23.49 20.88
N ASP A 31 30.38 22.68 20.03
CA ASP A 31 31.84 22.49 19.99
C ASP A 31 32.53 23.28 18.87
N SER A 32 31.77 23.81 17.91
CA SER A 32 32.32 24.56 16.78
C SER A 32 32.11 26.06 16.96
N TYR A 33 33.15 26.84 16.65
CA TYR A 33 33.06 28.32 16.57
C TYR A 33 31.78 28.69 15.80
N PRO A 34 30.96 29.65 16.31
CA PRO A 34 29.81 30.12 15.55
C PRO A 34 30.32 30.62 14.20
N PRO A 35 29.81 30.10 13.08
CA PRO A 35 30.22 30.59 11.78
C PRO A 35 29.83 32.06 11.73
N ASP A 36 30.75 32.94 11.27
CA ASP A 36 30.51 34.35 11.13
C ASP A 36 29.25 34.59 10.27
N LEU A 37 28.14 34.90 10.92
CA LEU A 37 26.85 35.15 10.27
C LEU A 37 26.92 36.35 9.33
N ALA A 38 27.85 37.29 9.60
CA ALA A 38 28.03 38.49 8.77
C ALA A 38 28.52 38.16 7.36
N THR A 39 29.31 37.09 7.19
CA THR A 39 29.85 36.68 5.89
C THR A 39 28.84 35.91 5.03
N ARG A 40 27.72 35.44 5.62
CA ARG A 40 26.74 34.62 4.91
C ARG A 40 25.79 35.46 4.05
N ASN A 41 25.50 34.94 2.86
CA ASN A 41 24.56 35.58 1.94
C ASN A 41 23.12 35.52 2.48
N PRO A 42 22.50 36.69 2.78
CA PRO A 42 21.13 36.73 3.35
C PRO A 42 20.07 36.17 2.40
N TRP A 43 20.24 36.35 1.09
CA TRP A 43 19.29 35.88 0.10
C TRP A 43 19.28 34.36 -0.05
N LEU A 44 20.46 33.72 0.03
CA LEU A 44 20.57 32.29 0.04
C LEU A 44 19.94 31.70 1.30
N ALA A 45 20.20 32.28 2.46
CA ALA A 45 19.61 31.87 3.73
C ALA A 45 18.07 31.98 3.69
N LEU A 46 17.55 33.12 3.19
CA LEU A 46 16.10 33.30 3.02
C LEU A 46 15.50 32.26 2.04
N GLY A 47 16.20 31.98 0.94
CA GLY A 47 15.81 30.93 0.01
C GLY A 47 15.69 29.54 0.65
N LEU A 48 16.62 29.21 1.56
CA LEU A 48 16.59 27.96 2.34
C LEU A 48 15.41 27.94 3.32
N VAL A 49 15.08 29.07 3.96
CA VAL A 49 13.88 29.17 4.82
C VAL A 49 12.62 28.90 4.00
N VAL A 50 12.45 29.60 2.87
CA VAL A 50 11.31 29.41 1.99
C VAL A 50 11.20 27.95 1.52
N LEU A 51 12.32 27.36 1.11
CA LEU A 51 12.37 25.96 0.70
C LEU A 51 11.96 25.02 1.84
N SER A 52 12.46 25.25 3.06
CA SER A 52 12.10 24.42 4.22
C SER A 52 10.60 24.53 4.56
N VAL A 53 10.02 25.74 4.48
CA VAL A 53 8.57 25.94 4.68
C VAL A 53 7.76 25.16 3.63
N ILE A 54 8.15 25.23 2.36
CA ILE A 54 7.49 24.47 1.29
C ILE A 54 7.54 22.97 1.58
N ILE A 55 8.70 22.45 2.00
CA ILE A 55 8.83 21.01 2.31
C ILE A 55 7.94 20.64 3.51
N TRP A 56 7.88 21.48 4.57
CA TRP A 56 6.97 21.24 5.70
C TRP A 56 5.49 21.23 5.28
N ILE A 57 5.08 22.14 4.38
CA ILE A 57 3.73 22.14 3.81
C ILE A 57 3.47 20.82 3.08
N ILE A 58 4.43 20.33 2.28
CA ILE A 58 4.31 19.04 1.57
C ILE A 58 4.18 17.88 2.57
N VAL A 59 4.96 17.88 3.65
CA VAL A 59 4.90 16.87 4.74
C VAL A 59 3.50 16.88 5.36
N LEU A 60 3.02 18.02 5.82
CA LEU A 60 1.72 18.16 6.49
C LEU A 60 0.57 17.78 5.55
N ALA A 61 0.59 18.25 4.30
CA ALA A 61 -0.37 17.88 3.28
C ALA A 61 -0.34 16.37 2.97
N GLY A 62 0.82 15.75 2.95
CA GLY A 62 1.00 14.31 2.78
C GLY A 62 0.36 13.51 3.92
N TYR A 63 0.55 13.92 5.17
CA TYR A 63 -0.10 13.29 6.32
C TYR A 63 -1.60 13.53 6.35
N TYR A 64 -2.06 14.74 6.03
CA TYR A 64 -3.48 15.05 5.88
C TYR A 64 -4.16 14.14 4.84
N ASN A 65 -3.53 14.03 3.67
CA ASN A 65 -4.01 13.13 2.62
C ASN A 65 -4.06 11.66 3.10
N LYS A 66 -3.00 11.19 3.74
CA LYS A 66 -2.89 9.79 4.20
C LYS A 66 -3.87 9.44 5.31
N TRP A 67 -4.05 10.30 6.29
CA TRP A 67 -4.86 10.00 7.50
C TRP A 67 -6.34 10.36 7.32
N ILE A 68 -6.64 11.41 6.56
CA ILE A 68 -7.99 11.97 6.45
C ILE A 68 -8.58 11.71 5.07
N LEU A 69 -8.00 12.27 4.01
CA LEU A 69 -8.62 12.22 2.68
C LEU A 69 -8.71 10.78 2.14
N ARG A 70 -7.67 9.97 2.34
CA ARG A 70 -7.68 8.57 1.90
C ARG A 70 -8.76 7.76 2.61
N THR A 71 -8.96 7.97 3.91
CA THR A 71 -9.99 7.27 4.70
C THR A 71 -11.40 7.66 4.24
N LEU A 72 -11.63 8.96 3.99
CA LEU A 72 -12.90 9.45 3.43
C LEU A 72 -13.13 8.91 2.02
N SER A 73 -12.09 8.90 1.18
CA SER A 73 -12.16 8.35 -0.18
C SER A 73 -12.51 6.86 -0.18
N ILE A 74 -11.88 6.06 0.71
CA ILE A 74 -12.21 4.63 0.83
C ILE A 74 -13.67 4.46 1.26
N LYS A 75 -14.16 5.23 2.23
CA LYS A 75 -15.57 5.18 2.64
C LYS A 75 -16.50 5.45 1.46
N ARG A 76 -16.26 6.54 0.71
CA ARG A 76 -17.06 6.88 -0.48
C ARG A 76 -17.03 5.78 -1.54
N LYS A 77 -15.84 5.18 -1.78
CA LYS A 77 -15.70 4.06 -2.73
C LYS A 77 -16.50 2.82 -2.28
N ILE A 78 -16.50 2.50 -0.99
CA ILE A 78 -17.29 1.39 -0.44
C ILE A 78 -18.78 1.66 -0.59
N GLU A 79 -19.25 2.86 -0.27
CA GLU A 79 -20.66 3.25 -0.44
C GLU A 79 -21.07 3.22 -1.91
N HIS A 80 -20.22 3.72 -2.80
CA HIS A 80 -20.44 3.64 -4.24
C HIS A 80 -20.51 2.18 -4.72
N LEU A 81 -19.55 1.35 -4.32
CA LEU A 81 -19.51 -0.07 -4.68
C LEU A 81 -20.77 -0.81 -4.20
N LYS A 82 -21.27 -0.53 -3.00
CA LYS A 82 -22.53 -1.11 -2.51
C LYS A 82 -23.72 -0.79 -3.38
N ASN A 83 -23.76 0.41 -3.96
CA ASN A 83 -24.90 0.89 -4.75
C ASN A 83 -24.82 0.47 -6.23
N THR A 84 -23.61 0.37 -6.78
CA THR A 84 -23.38 0.13 -8.23
C THR A 84 -22.77 -1.22 -8.55
N GLY A 85 -22.22 -1.92 -7.56
CA GLY A 85 -21.55 -3.19 -7.76
C GLY A 85 -22.51 -4.34 -8.11
N ILE A 86 -21.96 -5.37 -8.72
CA ILE A 86 -22.71 -6.57 -9.11
C ILE A 86 -22.75 -7.52 -7.92
N LYS A 87 -23.97 -7.89 -7.50
CA LYS A 87 -24.20 -8.85 -6.44
C LYS A 87 -23.93 -10.28 -6.93
N ARG A 88 -23.23 -11.04 -6.12
CA ARG A 88 -22.94 -12.47 -6.34
C ARG A 88 -23.10 -13.23 -5.04
N GLU A 89 -23.65 -14.41 -5.14
CA GLU A 89 -23.68 -15.37 -4.05
C GLU A 89 -22.36 -16.14 -4.00
N ALA A 90 -21.78 -16.23 -2.79
CA ALA A 90 -20.53 -16.93 -2.53
C ALA A 90 -20.72 -17.98 -1.46
N LYS A 91 -20.17 -19.16 -1.67
CA LYS A 91 -20.12 -20.23 -0.68
C LYS A 91 -18.88 -20.12 0.18
N ILE A 92 -19.03 -20.17 1.49
CA ILE A 92 -17.92 -20.22 2.43
C ILE A 92 -17.34 -21.63 2.41
N LEU A 93 -16.11 -21.76 1.90
CA LEU A 93 -15.39 -23.04 1.88
C LEU A 93 -14.80 -23.34 3.24
N THR A 94 -14.10 -22.37 3.82
CA THR A 94 -13.49 -22.46 5.15
C THR A 94 -13.69 -21.16 5.93
N SER A 95 -13.77 -21.30 7.25
CA SER A 95 -13.87 -20.16 8.19
C SER A 95 -12.94 -20.39 9.36
N THR A 96 -11.92 -19.56 9.50
CA THR A 96 -10.93 -19.66 10.56
C THR A 96 -11.11 -18.50 11.54
N ASP A 97 -11.27 -18.81 12.82
CA ASP A 97 -11.38 -17.78 13.88
C ASP A 97 -9.98 -17.19 14.15
N LYS A 98 -9.82 -15.89 13.89
CA LYS A 98 -8.64 -15.05 14.14
C LYS A 98 -8.91 -13.99 15.20
N SER A 99 -9.90 -14.22 16.06
CA SER A 99 -10.37 -13.25 17.04
C SER A 99 -9.29 -12.88 18.06
N ASN A 100 -9.28 -11.61 18.43
CA ASN A 100 -8.49 -11.13 19.55
C ASN A 100 -9.41 -11.02 20.79
N PRO A 101 -9.08 -11.65 21.93
CA PRO A 101 -9.89 -11.62 23.13
C PRO A 101 -10.08 -10.22 23.74
N LYS A 102 -9.28 -9.23 23.31
CA LYS A 102 -9.35 -7.84 23.81
C LYS A 102 -10.42 -6.98 23.13
N VAL A 103 -11.18 -7.51 22.16
CA VAL A 103 -12.19 -6.75 21.41
C VAL A 103 -13.55 -7.43 21.46
N ASN A 104 -14.62 -6.63 21.41
CA ASN A 104 -16.02 -7.09 21.52
C ASN A 104 -16.61 -7.57 20.17
N TYR A 105 -15.79 -8.12 19.26
CA TYR A 105 -16.23 -8.72 18.01
C TYR A 105 -15.32 -9.89 17.68
N LYS A 106 -15.85 -10.84 16.92
CA LYS A 106 -15.05 -11.93 16.37
C LYS A 106 -14.53 -11.58 14.98
N THR A 107 -13.30 -12.00 14.70
CA THR A 107 -12.69 -11.84 13.37
C THR A 107 -12.56 -13.20 12.73
N TYR A 108 -13.14 -13.36 11.56
CA TYR A 108 -13.03 -14.59 10.78
C TYR A 108 -12.24 -14.33 9.49
N GLU A 109 -11.36 -15.26 9.16
CA GLU A 109 -10.75 -15.35 7.84
C GLU A 109 -11.55 -16.39 7.05
N LEU A 110 -12.24 -15.93 6.02
CA LEU A 110 -13.14 -16.73 5.18
C LEU A 110 -12.44 -17.05 3.85
N ASN A 111 -12.50 -18.30 3.39
CA ASN A 111 -12.23 -18.63 2.01
C ASN A 111 -13.57 -18.79 1.30
N LEU A 112 -13.81 -17.96 0.29
CA LEU A 112 -15.08 -17.85 -0.43
C LEU A 112 -14.92 -18.36 -1.85
N SER A 113 -15.90 -19.09 -2.35
CA SER A 113 -15.95 -19.54 -3.74
C SER A 113 -17.19 -18.98 -4.42
N PHE A 114 -16.99 -18.30 -5.54
CA PHE A 114 -18.07 -17.63 -6.29
C PHE A 114 -17.70 -17.45 -7.76
N LYS A 115 -18.71 -17.12 -8.59
CA LYS A 115 -18.50 -16.80 -10.01
C LYS A 115 -18.06 -15.33 -10.16
N ASN A 116 -16.94 -15.11 -10.84
CA ASN A 116 -16.47 -13.77 -11.19
C ASN A 116 -17.42 -13.09 -12.22
N LEU A 117 -17.06 -11.89 -12.68
CA LEU A 117 -17.90 -11.14 -13.63
C LEU A 117 -18.03 -11.81 -15.00
N ALA A 118 -17.03 -12.63 -15.39
CA ALA A 118 -17.07 -13.43 -16.62
C ALA A 118 -17.73 -14.81 -16.44
N GLY A 119 -18.21 -15.15 -15.24
CA GLY A 119 -18.87 -16.42 -14.93
C GLY A 119 -17.91 -17.56 -14.53
N ALA A 120 -16.62 -17.32 -14.46
CA ALA A 120 -15.62 -18.27 -14.02
C ALA A 120 -15.61 -18.43 -12.49
N GLN A 121 -15.49 -19.68 -12.03
CA GLN A 121 -15.40 -19.97 -10.60
C GLN A 121 -14.02 -19.52 -10.07
N ILE A 122 -14.02 -18.69 -9.03
CA ILE A 122 -12.82 -18.22 -8.36
C ILE A 122 -12.92 -18.37 -6.85
N GLU A 123 -11.75 -18.35 -6.20
CA GLU A 123 -11.63 -18.33 -4.75
C GLU A 123 -11.06 -17.01 -4.26
N GLU A 124 -11.57 -16.53 -3.11
CA GLU A 124 -11.10 -15.30 -2.49
C GLU A 124 -11.03 -15.43 -0.98
N LYS A 125 -9.92 -14.95 -0.40
CA LYS A 125 -9.79 -14.86 1.06
C LYS A 125 -10.23 -13.49 1.53
N LEU A 126 -11.16 -13.44 2.47
CA LEU A 126 -11.70 -12.21 3.02
C LEU A 126 -11.69 -12.24 4.54
N THR A 127 -11.15 -11.20 5.17
CA THR A 127 -11.21 -11.03 6.63
C THR A 127 -12.44 -10.21 7.01
N VAL A 128 -13.27 -10.74 7.89
CA VAL A 128 -14.50 -10.10 8.35
C VAL A 128 -14.55 -9.97 9.86
N ASN A 129 -15.07 -8.83 10.34
CA ASN A 129 -15.33 -8.60 11.75
C ASN A 129 -16.82 -8.79 12.02
N ASP A 130 -17.17 -9.78 12.84
CA ASP A 130 -18.54 -10.09 13.21
C ASP A 130 -18.89 -9.58 14.61
N LYS A 131 -19.85 -8.66 14.68
CA LYS A 131 -20.37 -8.11 15.94
C LYS A 131 -21.47 -8.98 16.54
N THR A 132 -22.05 -9.90 15.76
CA THR A 132 -23.14 -10.80 16.15
C THR A 132 -22.78 -12.27 15.93
N PRO A 133 -21.71 -12.79 16.57
CA PRO A 133 -21.20 -14.14 16.31
C PRO A 133 -22.19 -15.25 16.69
N TYR A 134 -23.17 -14.97 17.53
CA TYR A 134 -24.23 -15.88 17.90
C TYR A 134 -25.15 -16.27 16.71
N GLU A 135 -25.24 -15.43 15.67
CA GLU A 135 -25.99 -15.72 14.43
C GLU A 135 -25.30 -16.77 13.54
N ARG A 136 -24.03 -17.07 13.83
CA ARG A 136 -23.22 -18.08 13.11
C ARG A 136 -23.25 -17.89 11.61
N ARG A 137 -23.25 -16.66 11.11
CA ARG A 137 -23.41 -16.32 9.69
C ARG A 137 -22.23 -16.78 8.84
N PHE A 138 -21.03 -16.82 9.42
CA PHE A 138 -19.78 -17.08 8.72
C PHE A 138 -19.24 -18.49 8.95
N GLN A 139 -20.10 -19.48 9.04
CA GLN A 139 -19.70 -20.88 9.14
C GLN A 139 -19.43 -21.48 7.75
N ALA A 140 -18.48 -22.41 7.68
CA ALA A 140 -18.23 -23.19 6.46
C ALA A 140 -19.52 -23.88 5.94
N GLY A 141 -19.67 -23.87 4.63
CA GLY A 141 -20.86 -24.42 3.95
C GLY A 141 -22.02 -23.45 3.77
N LYS A 142 -22.05 -22.32 4.48
CA LYS A 142 -23.08 -21.29 4.29
C LYS A 142 -22.78 -20.39 3.10
N ASN A 143 -23.84 -19.76 2.58
CA ASN A 143 -23.73 -18.77 1.52
C ASN A 143 -23.76 -17.35 2.09
N VAL A 144 -23.02 -16.45 1.45
CA VAL A 144 -22.99 -15.02 1.74
C VAL A 144 -23.11 -14.23 0.43
N GLU A 145 -23.73 -13.06 0.50
CA GLU A 145 -23.83 -12.18 -0.66
C GLU A 145 -22.61 -11.25 -0.71
N LEU A 146 -21.95 -11.23 -1.87
CA LEU A 146 -20.84 -10.35 -2.19
C LEU A 146 -21.28 -9.27 -3.17
N VAL A 147 -20.59 -8.16 -3.15
CA VAL A 147 -20.69 -7.09 -4.14
C VAL A 147 -19.32 -6.92 -4.78
N ILE A 148 -19.26 -7.07 -6.11
CA ILE A 148 -18.04 -6.99 -6.92
C ILE A 148 -18.07 -5.68 -7.73
N ASP A 149 -16.95 -4.97 -7.80
CA ASP A 149 -16.83 -3.79 -8.64
C ASP A 149 -16.92 -4.19 -10.13
N GLN A 150 -17.76 -3.48 -10.89
CA GLN A 150 -17.86 -3.67 -12.34
C GLN A 150 -16.56 -3.34 -13.05
N ASN A 151 -15.78 -2.39 -12.49
CA ASN A 151 -14.49 -1.94 -13.01
C ASN A 151 -13.41 -2.03 -11.91
N PRO A 152 -12.90 -3.24 -11.60
CA PRO A 152 -11.99 -3.48 -10.48
C PRO A 152 -10.58 -2.91 -10.73
N ASN A 153 -10.50 -1.58 -10.95
CA ASN A 153 -9.25 -0.86 -11.16
C ASN A 153 -8.61 -0.37 -9.85
N ASP A 154 -9.43 -0.15 -8.82
CA ASP A 154 -8.98 0.39 -7.54
C ASP A 154 -9.67 -0.31 -6.36
N TYR A 155 -8.93 -0.47 -5.27
CA TYR A 155 -9.46 -0.99 -4.01
C TYR A 155 -10.59 -0.11 -3.43
N PRO A 156 -11.67 -0.69 -2.90
CA PRO A 156 -11.97 -2.12 -2.75
C PRO A 156 -12.60 -2.74 -4.01
N TYR A 157 -12.15 -3.94 -4.39
CA TYR A 157 -12.65 -4.66 -5.57
C TYR A 157 -13.90 -5.48 -5.27
N ILE A 158 -14.03 -5.93 -4.03
CA ILE A 158 -15.09 -6.80 -3.53
C ILE A 158 -15.38 -6.50 -2.06
N LEU A 159 -16.63 -6.67 -1.65
CA LEU A 159 -17.03 -6.60 -0.24
C LEU A 159 -18.26 -7.45 0.03
N LEU A 160 -18.48 -7.81 1.29
CA LEU A 160 -19.75 -8.40 1.71
C LEU A 160 -20.88 -7.37 1.60
N SER A 161 -22.03 -7.78 1.08
CA SER A 161 -23.22 -6.92 1.01
C SER A 161 -23.63 -6.38 2.39
N SER A 162 -23.44 -7.20 3.43
CA SER A 162 -23.71 -6.84 4.84
C SER A 162 -22.66 -5.90 5.47
N PHE A 163 -21.54 -5.62 4.77
CA PHE A 163 -20.47 -4.80 5.33
C PHE A 163 -20.92 -3.35 5.53
N GLN A 164 -20.71 -2.82 6.72
CA GLN A 164 -21.01 -1.42 7.06
C GLN A 164 -19.75 -0.68 7.47
N VAL A 165 -19.50 0.45 6.84
CA VAL A 165 -18.41 1.36 7.23
C VAL A 165 -18.94 2.40 8.18
N SER A 166 -18.51 2.33 9.42
CA SER A 166 -18.73 3.41 10.38
C SER A 166 -17.40 4.13 10.65
N LEU A 167 -17.33 5.40 10.35
CA LEU A 167 -16.21 6.24 10.77
C LEU A 167 -16.51 6.77 12.18
N LYS A 168 -15.60 6.53 13.12
CA LYS A 168 -15.70 7.11 14.45
C LYS A 168 -15.33 8.61 14.37
N GLY A 169 -16.31 9.50 14.45
CA GLY A 169 -16.12 10.96 14.37
C GLY A 169 -15.04 11.47 15.33
N ASN A 170 -15.00 10.93 16.56
CA ASN A 170 -14.00 11.30 17.56
C ASN A 170 -12.55 11.00 17.10
N VAL A 171 -12.31 9.91 16.36
CA VAL A 171 -10.98 9.59 15.81
C VAL A 171 -10.59 10.60 14.73
N PHE A 172 -11.55 11.00 13.88
CA PHE A 172 -11.34 12.03 12.88
C PHE A 172 -10.99 13.37 13.50
N LEU A 173 -11.74 13.78 14.52
CA LEU A 173 -11.46 15.02 15.26
C LEU A 173 -10.06 14.99 15.90
N LEU A 174 -9.70 13.87 16.55
CA LEU A 174 -8.37 13.71 17.15
C LEU A 174 -7.24 13.81 16.11
N LEU A 175 -7.42 13.24 14.92
CA LEU A 175 -6.43 13.33 13.85
C LEU A 175 -6.27 14.77 13.33
N HIS A 176 -7.33 15.54 13.20
CA HIS A 176 -7.25 16.96 12.86
C HIS A 176 -6.52 17.76 13.92
N ILE A 177 -6.88 17.56 15.21
CA ILE A 177 -6.23 18.22 16.34
C ILE A 177 -4.72 17.86 16.35
N ALA A 178 -4.37 16.58 16.18
CA ALA A 178 -2.97 16.15 16.12
C ALA A 178 -2.18 16.85 15.01
N LEU A 179 -2.76 16.98 13.81
CA LEU A 179 -2.12 17.70 12.70
C LEU A 179 -1.95 19.19 12.99
N LEU A 180 -2.94 19.83 13.61
CA LEU A 180 -2.84 21.22 14.04
C LEU A 180 -1.76 21.41 15.08
N ILE A 181 -1.64 20.51 16.06
CA ILE A 181 -0.57 20.55 17.06
C ILE A 181 0.79 20.41 16.39
N ILE A 182 0.95 19.48 15.46
CA ILE A 182 2.23 19.31 14.72
C ILE A 182 2.56 20.58 13.94
N ALA A 183 1.61 21.17 13.24
CA ALA A 183 1.81 22.44 12.52
C ALA A 183 2.21 23.59 13.45
N ALA A 184 1.57 23.70 14.63
CA ALA A 184 1.89 24.68 15.63
C ALA A 184 3.30 24.48 16.23
N LEU A 185 3.70 23.22 16.49
CA LEU A 185 5.05 22.89 16.96
C LEU A 185 6.13 23.25 15.93
N VAL A 186 5.87 23.00 14.63
CA VAL A 186 6.78 23.40 13.55
C VAL A 186 6.93 24.93 13.52
N ALA A 187 5.81 25.67 13.55
CA ALA A 187 5.83 27.14 13.58
C ALA A 187 6.55 27.68 14.82
N ALA A 188 6.29 27.10 15.99
CA ALA A 188 6.97 27.46 17.24
C ALA A 188 8.48 27.21 17.14
N TYR A 189 8.89 26.13 16.46
CA TYR A 189 10.31 25.84 16.26
C TYR A 189 10.98 26.85 15.31
N TYR A 190 10.29 27.34 14.28
CA TYR A 190 10.81 28.48 13.47
C TYR A 190 11.02 29.73 14.33
N CYS A 191 10.05 30.07 15.18
CA CYS A 191 10.17 31.21 16.09
C CYS A 191 11.34 31.05 17.09
N TYR A 192 11.43 29.85 17.68
CA TYR A 192 12.52 29.52 18.61
C TYR A 192 13.90 29.63 17.94
N ALA A 193 14.10 29.01 16.79
CA ALA A 193 15.35 29.04 16.05
C ALA A 193 15.72 30.48 15.65
N TYR A 194 14.73 31.28 15.22
CA TYR A 194 14.97 32.67 14.91
C TYR A 194 15.44 33.50 16.16
N GLN A 195 14.78 33.29 17.31
CA GLN A 195 15.13 34.01 18.54
C GLN A 195 16.51 33.64 19.09
N THR A 196 16.86 32.34 18.97
CA THR A 196 18.10 31.84 19.60
C THR A 196 19.33 31.89 18.68
N GLU A 197 19.15 31.89 17.36
CA GLU A 197 20.24 31.70 16.42
C GLU A 197 20.49 32.91 15.49
N SER A 198 19.58 33.91 15.48
CA SER A 198 19.69 35.02 14.54
C SER A 198 20.78 36.04 14.89
N GLU A 199 21.12 36.19 16.18
CA GLU A 199 22.06 37.21 16.66
C GLU A 199 21.81 38.62 16.08
N GLY A 200 20.53 38.95 15.79
CA GLY A 200 20.14 40.21 15.14
C GLY A 200 20.40 40.26 13.62
N MET A 201 20.96 39.22 13.01
CA MET A 201 21.30 39.17 11.58
C MET A 201 20.26 38.47 10.71
N GLY A 202 19.03 38.30 11.24
CA GLY A 202 17.92 37.66 10.52
C GLY A 202 18.15 36.16 10.30
N TRP A 203 17.75 35.64 9.14
CA TRP A 203 17.80 34.20 8.85
C TRP A 203 19.18 33.68 8.39
N ARG A 204 20.25 34.44 8.52
CA ARG A 204 21.58 34.04 8.04
C ARG A 204 22.13 32.77 8.69
N PHE A 205 21.60 32.35 9.85
CA PHE A 205 21.92 31.07 10.50
C PHE A 205 21.40 29.85 9.71
N MET A 206 20.40 30.04 8.83
CA MET A 206 19.78 28.94 8.08
C MET A 206 20.75 28.33 7.09
N VAL A 207 20.97 27.02 7.23
CA VAL A 207 21.82 26.20 6.37
C VAL A 207 21.09 24.95 5.93
N PHE A 208 21.60 24.29 4.89
CA PHE A 208 20.95 23.09 4.34
C PHE A 208 20.81 21.94 5.38
N TYR A 209 21.81 21.82 6.28
CA TYR A 209 21.79 20.80 7.34
C TYR A 209 21.08 21.26 8.63
N HIS A 210 20.43 22.42 8.63
CA HIS A 210 19.63 22.87 9.78
C HIS A 210 18.44 21.91 10.01
N PRO A 211 18.06 21.60 11.28
CA PRO A 211 16.98 20.66 11.58
C PRO A 211 15.65 20.99 10.90
N LEU A 212 15.30 22.28 10.76
CA LEU A 212 14.12 22.72 10.00
C LEU A 212 14.07 22.16 8.56
N MET A 213 15.24 21.99 7.93
CA MET A 213 15.36 21.44 6.59
C MET A 213 15.45 19.90 6.60
N ILE A 214 16.40 19.35 7.37
CA ILE A 214 16.69 17.92 7.36
C ILE A 214 15.52 17.09 7.88
N CYS A 215 14.87 17.51 8.99
CA CYS A 215 13.70 16.79 9.51
C CYS A 215 12.55 16.74 8.49
N ALA A 216 12.28 17.87 7.80
CA ALA A 216 11.28 17.92 6.76
C ALA A 216 11.60 17.00 5.58
N LEU A 217 12.86 16.98 5.12
CA LEU A 217 13.32 16.09 4.05
C LEU A 217 13.20 14.62 4.44
N MET A 218 13.65 14.23 5.63
CA MET A 218 13.56 12.85 6.12
C MET A 218 12.11 12.37 6.22
N LEU A 219 11.22 13.21 6.76
CA LEU A 219 9.78 12.90 6.83
C LEU A 219 9.13 12.80 5.45
N THR A 220 9.54 13.64 4.49
CA THR A 220 9.04 13.58 3.10
C THR A 220 9.45 12.26 2.44
N LEU A 221 10.73 11.87 2.55
CA LEU A 221 11.24 10.62 2.00
C LEU A 221 10.52 9.40 2.60
N GLY A 222 10.32 9.39 3.92
CA GLY A 222 9.56 8.34 4.61
C GLY A 222 8.09 8.28 4.22
N ASN A 223 7.44 9.44 4.00
CA ASN A 223 6.02 9.50 3.63
C ASN A 223 5.75 9.08 2.18
N MET A 224 6.65 9.39 1.26
CA MET A 224 6.51 9.07 -0.18
C MET A 224 6.65 7.57 -0.49
N ASN A 225 7.08 6.76 0.47
CA ASN A 225 7.37 5.33 0.27
C ASN A 225 8.17 5.07 -1.03
N LEU A 226 9.15 5.93 -1.28
CA LEU A 226 9.93 5.92 -2.52
C LEU A 226 10.61 4.56 -2.74
N LEU A 227 11.13 3.99 -1.65
CA LEU A 227 11.79 2.68 -1.70
C LEU A 227 10.81 1.57 -2.14
N GLY A 228 9.59 1.54 -1.58
CA GLY A 228 8.56 0.57 -1.95
C GLY A 228 8.10 0.73 -3.40
N ARG A 229 7.94 1.99 -3.89
CA ARG A 229 7.61 2.26 -5.30
C ARG A 229 8.74 1.86 -6.24
N PHE A 230 9.98 2.08 -5.84
CA PHE A 230 11.15 1.67 -6.62
C PHE A 230 11.21 0.15 -6.73
N ILE A 231 11.10 -0.57 -5.61
CA ILE A 231 11.11 -2.05 -5.58
C ILE A 231 9.95 -2.63 -6.41
N SER A 232 8.72 -2.12 -6.26
CA SER A 232 7.56 -2.62 -7.03
C SER A 232 7.70 -2.41 -8.54
N LYS A 233 8.34 -1.31 -8.95
CA LYS A 233 8.62 -1.03 -10.36
C LYS A 233 9.64 -2.00 -10.97
N PHE A 234 10.65 -2.41 -10.18
CA PHE A 234 11.64 -3.40 -10.61
C PHE A 234 11.09 -4.83 -10.61
N ALA A 235 10.18 -5.14 -9.67
CA ALA A 235 9.55 -6.46 -9.58
C ALA A 235 8.57 -6.74 -10.73
N ASN A 236 8.28 -5.77 -11.58
CA ASN A 236 7.31 -5.82 -12.68
C ASN A 236 5.93 -6.39 -12.28
N GLN A 237 5.63 -6.35 -10.97
CA GLN A 237 4.35 -6.77 -10.42
C GLN A 237 3.37 -5.60 -10.52
N ASN A 238 2.32 -5.79 -11.32
CA ASN A 238 1.21 -4.85 -11.38
C ASN A 238 -0.03 -5.48 -10.71
N PRO A 239 -0.15 -5.40 -9.37
CA PRO A 239 -1.23 -6.06 -8.65
C PRO A 239 -2.62 -5.62 -9.11
N LYS A 240 -2.75 -4.40 -9.65
CA LYS A 240 -4.02 -3.93 -10.21
C LYS A 240 -4.44 -4.76 -11.44
N ASN A 241 -3.48 -5.15 -12.28
CA ASN A 241 -3.74 -5.97 -13.43
C ASN A 241 -4.22 -7.38 -13.03
N ASP A 242 -3.59 -7.95 -12.02
CA ASP A 242 -3.90 -9.30 -11.54
C ASP A 242 -5.29 -9.35 -10.91
N PHE A 243 -5.69 -8.34 -10.13
CA PHE A 243 -7.06 -8.22 -9.62
C PHE A 243 -8.08 -8.06 -10.75
N LEU A 244 -7.78 -7.25 -11.78
CA LEU A 244 -8.65 -7.10 -12.93
C LEU A 244 -8.85 -8.45 -13.65
N ILE A 245 -7.76 -9.21 -13.87
CA ILE A 245 -7.82 -10.55 -14.48
C ILE A 245 -8.59 -11.51 -13.57
N LYS A 246 -8.37 -11.50 -12.25
CA LYS A 246 -9.10 -12.34 -11.30
C LYS A 246 -10.61 -12.15 -11.39
N TYR A 247 -11.08 -10.89 -11.42
CA TYR A 247 -12.51 -10.61 -11.37
C TYR A 247 -13.20 -10.52 -12.73
N LYS A 248 -12.49 -10.30 -13.85
CA LYS A 248 -13.05 -10.23 -15.21
C LYS A 248 -12.52 -11.29 -16.17
N GLY A 249 -11.49 -12.03 -15.79
CA GLY A 249 -10.83 -12.99 -16.67
C GLY A 249 -11.63 -14.27 -16.89
N LEU A 250 -11.39 -14.86 -18.04
CA LEU A 250 -11.83 -16.21 -18.42
C LEU A 250 -10.69 -17.19 -18.17
N PRO A 251 -10.99 -18.42 -17.69
CA PRO A 251 -9.99 -19.47 -17.54
C PRO A 251 -9.63 -20.06 -18.91
N ALA A 252 -8.39 -20.46 -19.08
CA ALA A 252 -7.91 -21.24 -20.19
C ALA A 252 -6.72 -22.11 -19.76
N THR A 253 -6.50 -23.20 -20.45
CA THR A 253 -5.28 -24.00 -20.33
C THR A 253 -4.31 -23.57 -21.41
N ALA A 254 -3.11 -23.13 -21.00
CA ALA A 254 -2.06 -22.71 -21.91
C ALA A 254 -0.95 -23.75 -21.99
N ARG A 255 -0.44 -23.97 -23.19
CA ARG A 255 0.75 -24.81 -23.43
C ARG A 255 1.99 -24.00 -23.14
N LEU A 256 2.88 -24.51 -22.29
CA LEU A 256 4.20 -23.92 -22.05
C LEU A 256 5.14 -24.25 -23.21
N LEU A 257 5.53 -23.24 -23.95
CA LEU A 257 6.47 -23.39 -25.06
C LEU A 257 7.93 -23.28 -24.59
N LYS A 258 8.18 -22.35 -23.67
CA LYS A 258 9.54 -22.09 -23.16
C LYS A 258 9.47 -21.44 -21.78
N ALA A 259 10.39 -21.84 -20.89
CA ALA A 259 10.69 -21.14 -19.63
C ALA A 259 12.18 -20.80 -19.63
N THR A 260 12.52 -19.53 -19.41
CA THR A 260 13.92 -19.03 -19.47
C THR A 260 14.18 -18.09 -18.32
N GLN A 261 15.27 -18.29 -17.60
CA GLN A 261 15.72 -17.35 -16.58
C GLN A 261 16.15 -16.03 -17.23
N THR A 262 15.72 -14.91 -16.65
CA THR A 262 16.04 -13.56 -17.18
C THR A 262 17.38 -13.03 -16.66
N GLY A 263 18.06 -13.74 -15.76
CA GLY A 263 19.26 -13.25 -15.07
C GLY A 263 18.99 -12.31 -13.90
N THR A 264 17.73 -11.97 -13.64
CA THR A 264 17.34 -11.14 -12.50
C THR A 264 16.97 -12.05 -11.33
N TYR A 265 17.46 -11.71 -10.11
CA TYR A 265 17.13 -12.40 -8.87
C TYR A 265 16.53 -11.41 -7.89
N ILE A 266 15.47 -11.80 -7.19
CA ILE A 266 14.84 -11.01 -6.13
C ILE A 266 14.74 -11.92 -4.89
N ASN A 267 15.38 -11.53 -3.79
CA ASN A 267 15.49 -12.37 -2.57
C ASN A 267 15.98 -13.79 -2.88
N GLU A 268 17.05 -13.91 -3.67
CA GLU A 268 17.67 -15.19 -4.11
C GLU A 268 16.77 -16.04 -5.03
N GLN A 269 15.57 -15.60 -5.35
CA GLN A 269 14.65 -16.29 -6.25
C GLN A 269 14.80 -15.78 -7.70
N PRO A 270 14.94 -16.67 -8.69
CA PRO A 270 15.11 -16.28 -10.09
C PRO A 270 13.82 -15.72 -10.68
N MET A 271 13.95 -14.70 -11.50
CA MET A 271 12.87 -14.26 -12.39
C MET A 271 12.92 -15.09 -13.66
N VAL A 272 11.80 -15.77 -13.95
CA VAL A 272 11.65 -16.64 -15.13
C VAL A 272 10.64 -16.01 -16.09
N GLU A 273 10.98 -16.03 -17.38
CA GLU A 273 10.08 -15.67 -18.47
C GLU A 273 9.45 -16.94 -19.05
N PHE A 274 8.12 -17.01 -18.99
CA PHE A 274 7.31 -18.10 -19.53
C PHE A 274 6.70 -17.66 -20.84
N VAL A 275 6.96 -18.39 -21.91
CA VAL A 275 6.32 -18.21 -23.23
C VAL A 275 5.22 -19.25 -23.33
N LEU A 276 3.98 -18.77 -23.43
CA LEU A 276 2.76 -19.57 -23.41
C LEU A 276 1.98 -19.43 -24.71
N GLU A 277 1.33 -20.51 -25.13
CA GLU A 277 0.35 -20.50 -26.21
C GLU A 277 -0.98 -21.03 -25.69
N PHE A 278 -2.06 -20.32 -25.97
CA PHE A 278 -3.42 -20.77 -25.59
C PHE A 278 -4.44 -20.38 -26.66
N THR A 279 -5.62 -20.99 -26.60
CA THR A 279 -6.74 -20.68 -27.47
C THR A 279 -7.80 -19.93 -26.66
N ASP A 280 -8.25 -18.79 -27.18
CA ASP A 280 -9.27 -17.99 -26.52
C ASP A 280 -10.70 -18.50 -26.74
N HIS A 281 -11.69 -17.79 -26.19
CA HIS A 281 -13.13 -18.11 -26.32
C HIS A 281 -13.67 -17.96 -27.74
N GLN A 282 -12.90 -17.40 -28.69
CA GLN A 282 -13.24 -17.27 -30.11
C GLN A 282 -12.45 -18.27 -30.99
N ASN A 283 -11.79 -19.25 -30.38
CA ASN A 283 -10.92 -20.22 -31.03
C ASN A 283 -9.68 -19.58 -31.73
N GLN A 284 -9.26 -18.39 -31.30
CA GLN A 284 -8.06 -17.76 -31.78
C GLN A 284 -6.85 -18.15 -30.92
N ARG A 285 -5.73 -18.47 -31.55
CA ARG A 285 -4.47 -18.79 -30.85
C ARG A 285 -3.70 -17.53 -30.50
N HIS A 286 -3.26 -17.45 -29.27
CA HIS A 286 -2.47 -16.34 -28.72
C HIS A 286 -1.17 -16.85 -28.14
N GLY A 287 -0.06 -16.23 -28.58
CA GLY A 287 1.24 -16.39 -27.95
C GLY A 287 1.51 -15.21 -26.99
N VAL A 288 1.84 -15.50 -25.73
CA VAL A 288 2.05 -14.51 -24.69
C VAL A 288 3.31 -14.81 -23.89
N SER A 289 3.94 -13.79 -23.32
CA SER A 289 5.07 -13.93 -22.42
C SER A 289 4.73 -13.32 -21.06
N ILE A 290 4.98 -14.07 -19.98
CA ILE A 290 4.78 -13.64 -18.59
C ILE A 290 6.10 -13.78 -17.84
N LYS A 291 6.47 -12.77 -17.05
CA LYS A 291 7.62 -12.84 -16.14
C LYS A 291 7.13 -13.04 -14.72
N LYS A 292 7.64 -14.06 -14.04
CA LYS A 292 7.31 -14.41 -12.67
C LYS A 292 8.57 -14.71 -11.88
N ILE A 293 8.59 -14.31 -10.60
CA ILE A 293 9.58 -14.78 -9.65
C ILE A 293 9.15 -16.18 -9.22
N VAL A 294 10.03 -17.15 -9.39
CA VAL A 294 9.77 -18.56 -9.08
C VAL A 294 10.49 -18.94 -7.80
N ASP A 295 9.76 -19.51 -6.84
CA ASP A 295 10.38 -20.06 -5.65
C ASP A 295 11.28 -21.25 -6.06
N LEU A 296 12.46 -21.35 -5.44
CA LEU A 296 13.38 -22.46 -5.71
C LEU A 296 12.77 -23.84 -5.38
N LEU A 297 11.79 -23.87 -4.48
CA LEU A 297 11.03 -25.07 -4.14
C LEU A 297 9.92 -25.41 -5.16
N ASP A 298 9.54 -24.47 -6.03
CA ASP A 298 8.48 -24.61 -7.04
C ASP A 298 9.02 -24.63 -8.48
N LEU A 299 10.25 -25.02 -8.67
CA LEU A 299 10.89 -25.12 -10.00
C LEU A 299 10.18 -26.12 -10.94
N ASP A 300 9.41 -27.07 -10.39
CA ASP A 300 8.63 -28.01 -11.19
C ASP A 300 7.56 -27.30 -12.03
N SER A 301 7.07 -26.13 -11.61
CA SER A 301 6.15 -25.31 -12.39
C SER A 301 6.76 -24.89 -13.76
N THR A 302 8.08 -24.79 -13.86
CA THR A 302 8.79 -24.42 -15.11
C THR A 302 8.89 -25.57 -16.11
N ARG A 303 8.54 -26.81 -15.71
CA ARG A 303 8.63 -28.03 -16.53
C ARG A 303 7.27 -28.59 -16.96
N GLN A 304 6.18 -28.02 -16.46
CA GLN A 304 4.84 -28.42 -16.82
C GLN A 304 4.58 -28.14 -18.30
N LYS A 305 3.97 -29.11 -19.01
CA LYS A 305 3.62 -28.91 -20.41
C LYS A 305 2.42 -27.99 -20.60
N GLU A 306 1.50 -28.01 -19.64
CA GLU A 306 0.28 -27.24 -19.64
C GLU A 306 0.13 -26.53 -18.29
N VAL A 307 -0.36 -25.30 -18.32
CA VAL A 307 -0.57 -24.45 -17.14
C VAL A 307 -1.93 -23.77 -17.23
N ASP A 308 -2.61 -23.65 -16.12
CA ASP A 308 -3.89 -22.96 -16.07
C ASP A 308 -3.65 -21.46 -15.90
N ILE A 309 -4.30 -20.69 -16.74
CA ILE A 309 -4.25 -19.25 -16.81
C ILE A 309 -5.64 -18.62 -16.76
N PHE A 310 -5.68 -17.33 -16.43
CA PHE A 310 -6.79 -16.46 -16.72
C PHE A 310 -6.35 -15.38 -17.71
N TYR A 311 -7.25 -15.02 -18.62
CA TYR A 311 -7.00 -13.93 -19.59
C TYR A 311 -8.20 -12.99 -19.67
N LEU A 312 -7.97 -11.72 -20.06
CA LEU A 312 -9.04 -10.76 -20.27
C LEU A 312 -9.67 -10.95 -21.65
N LYS A 313 -11.02 -11.01 -21.69
CA LYS A 313 -11.77 -11.13 -22.94
C LYS A 313 -11.50 -9.98 -23.92
N GLU A 314 -11.31 -8.77 -23.39
CA GLU A 314 -11.09 -7.54 -24.17
C GLU A 314 -9.63 -7.42 -24.67
N ASP A 315 -8.69 -8.07 -23.98
CA ASP A 315 -7.27 -8.08 -24.34
C ASP A 315 -6.64 -9.44 -23.95
N PRO A 316 -6.71 -10.43 -24.85
CA PRO A 316 -6.18 -11.78 -24.59
C PRO A 316 -4.68 -11.85 -24.30
N LYS A 317 -3.93 -10.76 -24.56
CA LYS A 317 -2.50 -10.69 -24.22
C LYS A 317 -2.26 -10.44 -22.73
N ARG A 318 -3.29 -9.99 -22.00
CA ARG A 318 -3.22 -9.80 -20.56
C ARG A 318 -3.64 -11.07 -19.87
N VAL A 319 -2.67 -11.80 -19.38
CA VAL A 319 -2.82 -13.10 -18.75
C VAL A 319 -2.17 -13.15 -17.39
N ALA A 320 -2.66 -14.04 -16.52
CA ALA A 320 -2.06 -14.36 -15.22
C ALA A 320 -2.19 -15.85 -14.95
N PHE A 321 -1.27 -16.43 -14.20
CA PHE A 321 -1.37 -17.82 -13.76
C PHE A 321 -2.51 -17.97 -12.76
N ALA A 322 -3.29 -19.04 -12.89
CA ALA A 322 -4.41 -19.33 -11.98
C ALA A 322 -3.91 -19.56 -10.54
N SER A 323 -2.73 -20.14 -10.36
CA SER A 323 -2.07 -20.29 -9.05
C SER A 323 -1.84 -18.95 -8.36
N ASP A 324 -1.31 -17.96 -9.09
CA ASP A 324 -0.97 -16.64 -8.54
C ASP A 324 -2.24 -15.88 -8.13
N LEU A 325 -3.30 -16.02 -8.93
CA LEU A 325 -4.59 -15.41 -8.63
C LEU A 325 -5.27 -15.99 -7.38
N LYS A 326 -5.01 -17.26 -7.03
CA LYS A 326 -5.49 -17.87 -5.78
C LYS A 326 -4.79 -17.32 -4.55
N GLU A 327 -3.52 -16.98 -4.66
CA GLU A 327 -2.73 -16.38 -3.56
C GLU A 327 -3.04 -14.90 -3.35
N LEU A 328 -3.52 -14.21 -4.38
CA LEU A 328 -3.99 -12.83 -4.28
C LEU A 328 -5.19 -12.75 -3.36
N SER A 329 -5.04 -12.09 -2.22
CA SER A 329 -6.12 -11.78 -1.28
C SER A 329 -6.33 -10.28 -1.18
N VAL A 330 -7.58 -9.87 -1.03
CA VAL A 330 -7.95 -8.51 -0.64
C VAL A 330 -7.67 -8.37 0.85
N ILE A 331 -6.53 -7.74 1.19
CA ILE A 331 -6.10 -7.48 2.58
C ILE A 331 -6.95 -6.37 3.19
#